data_c1b7014011e295697d86cb1983ee90a6
#
_entry.id   c1b7014011e295697d86cb1983ee90a6
#
_cell.length_a   1.000
_cell.length_b   1.000
_cell.length_c   1.000
_cell.angle_alpha   90.00
_cell.angle_beta   90.00
_cell.angle_gamma   90.00
#
_symmetry.space_group_name_H-M   'P 1'
#
loop_
_entity.id
_entity.type
_entity.pdbx_description
1 polymer ?
#
loop_
_entity_poly.entity_id
_entity_poly.type
_entity_poly.pdbx_seq_one_letter_code
_entity_poly.pdbx_strand_id
1 'polypeptide(L)'
;LKPQLLGTQKSAGCGDRLALATPGHIRAIRKSSLAPIFAQQSVRENERTGRTPQQVLDDAMWGVFQEGWREGYGADADHLKTTADIDAFASAGYTFITIDPGEHVDDGANTASPEVLKEKFENLPWQKLETKPEDLINAMAERVYHLDDISASVSRADLIRAAVKYGRVVAHTLDMYRHLTRVMSERPFEMEVSVDETESETTLTEHIYIVSELKRLGVEWVSLAPRYVGDFEKGVDYIGDLESFRDSFKRHAAVARSFGPYKLSLHSGSDKFSIYPIATELTGGLVHLKTAGTSYLEALRTISRFNPALFRKIVRFAIECYPQDRAT
;
A
#
# COMPACT_ATOMS: atom_id res chain seq x y z
N LEU A 1 -18.88 -14.22 11.43
CA LEU A 1 -18.26 -12.92 11.15
C LEU A 1 -16.79 -13.11 10.73
N LYS A 2 -16.59 -13.55 9.48
CA LYS A 2 -15.24 -13.69 8.90
C LYS A 2 -14.98 -12.59 7.90
N PRO A 3 -13.73 -12.13 7.73
CA PRO A 3 -13.35 -11.23 6.65
C PRO A 3 -13.73 -11.80 5.28
N GLN A 4 -14.00 -10.91 4.34
CA GLN A 4 -14.41 -11.23 2.96
C GLN A 4 -13.48 -10.54 1.98
N LEU A 5 -13.45 -11.02 0.74
CA LEU A 5 -12.82 -10.33 -0.37
C LEU A 5 -13.67 -9.12 -0.76
N LEU A 6 -13.03 -8.03 -1.10
CA LEU A 6 -13.69 -6.79 -1.50
C LEU A 6 -13.54 -6.50 -3.00
N GLY A 7 -12.67 -7.22 -3.68
CA GLY A 7 -12.40 -7.04 -5.11
C GLY A 7 -11.94 -5.63 -5.45
N THR A 8 -12.42 -5.14 -6.56
CA THR A 8 -12.14 -3.79 -7.04
C THR A 8 -13.09 -2.72 -6.49
N GLN A 9 -13.91 -3.04 -5.49
CA GLN A 9 -14.77 -2.05 -4.85
C GLN A 9 -13.95 -0.92 -4.24
N LYS A 10 -14.47 0.30 -4.30
CA LYS A 10 -13.92 1.45 -3.57
C LYS A 10 -13.87 1.12 -2.10
N SER A 11 -12.69 1.10 -1.50
CA SER A 11 -12.48 0.56 -0.16
C SER A 11 -11.67 1.47 0.73
N ALA A 12 -11.86 1.32 2.03
CA ALA A 12 -11.09 2.04 3.04
C ALA A 12 -10.65 1.09 4.16
N GLY A 13 -9.35 1.09 4.41
CA GLY A 13 -8.75 0.46 5.57
C GLY A 13 -8.82 1.38 6.80
N CYS A 14 -9.37 0.88 7.88
CA CYS A 14 -9.67 1.59 9.10
C CYS A 14 -8.73 1.14 10.22
N GLY A 15 -7.52 1.68 10.27
CA GLY A 15 -6.54 1.34 11.29
C GLY A 15 -7.01 1.66 12.72
N ASP A 16 -6.79 0.74 13.64
CA ASP A 16 -7.17 0.85 15.06
C ASP A 16 -6.05 0.37 15.98
N ARG A 17 -5.23 1.29 16.45
CA ARG A 17 -4.09 1.00 17.34
C ARG A 17 -4.47 0.69 18.78
N LEU A 18 -5.70 1.02 19.19
CA LEU A 18 -6.15 0.91 20.59
C LEU A 18 -7.23 -0.15 20.80
N ALA A 19 -7.66 -0.86 19.76
CA ALA A 19 -8.76 -1.83 19.81
C ALA A 19 -10.12 -1.22 20.25
N LEU A 20 -10.33 0.06 19.97
CA LEU A 20 -11.50 0.83 20.44
C LEU A 20 -12.27 1.53 19.31
N ALA A 21 -11.65 1.69 18.14
CA ALA A 21 -12.16 2.58 17.10
C ALA A 21 -13.17 1.91 16.17
N THR A 22 -13.15 0.59 16.02
CA THR A 22 -13.98 -0.14 15.05
C THR A 22 -15.48 0.21 15.15
N PRO A 23 -16.12 0.33 16.34
CA PRO A 23 -17.53 0.78 16.42
C PRO A 23 -17.74 2.17 15.81
N GLY A 24 -16.82 3.11 16.03
CA GLY A 24 -16.86 4.44 15.44
C GLY A 24 -16.68 4.42 13.92
N HIS A 25 -15.73 3.62 13.42
CA HIS A 25 -15.52 3.41 11.99
C HIS A 25 -16.78 2.86 11.31
N ILE A 26 -17.44 1.87 11.90
CA ILE A 26 -18.68 1.30 11.37
C ILE A 26 -19.77 2.36 11.26
N ARG A 27 -19.94 3.19 12.30
CA ARG A 27 -20.95 4.27 12.28
C ARG A 27 -20.67 5.31 11.19
N ALA A 28 -19.40 5.58 10.88
CA ALA A 28 -19.02 6.47 9.79
C ALA A 28 -19.26 5.81 8.42
N ILE A 29 -18.81 4.58 8.23
CA ILE A 29 -18.91 3.83 6.98
C ILE A 29 -20.37 3.59 6.56
N ARG A 30 -21.28 3.34 7.49
CA ARG A 30 -22.73 3.18 7.20
C ARG A 30 -23.34 4.32 6.38
N LYS A 31 -22.71 5.48 6.39
CA LYS A 31 -23.17 6.68 5.66
C LYS A 31 -22.50 6.84 4.30
N SER A 32 -21.72 5.84 3.88
CA SER A 32 -20.93 5.89 2.65
C SER A 32 -21.14 4.64 1.80
N SER A 33 -20.61 4.65 0.57
CA SER A 33 -20.54 3.50 -0.33
C SER A 33 -19.17 2.81 -0.31
N LEU A 34 -18.37 3.01 0.75
CA LEU A 34 -17.04 2.42 0.88
C LEU A 34 -17.16 0.98 1.40
N ALA A 35 -16.44 0.06 0.78
CA ALA A 35 -16.22 -1.26 1.32
C ALA A 35 -15.17 -1.18 2.44
N PRO A 36 -15.49 -1.56 3.69
CA PRO A 36 -14.59 -1.38 4.80
C PRO A 36 -13.59 -2.51 4.98
N ILE A 37 -12.37 -2.17 5.40
CA ILE A 37 -11.43 -3.09 6.02
C ILE A 37 -11.30 -2.66 7.48
N PHE A 38 -11.86 -3.43 8.41
CA PHE A 38 -11.86 -3.06 9.84
C PHE A 38 -10.66 -3.62 10.61
N ALA A 39 -10.07 -4.73 10.17
CA ALA A 39 -8.81 -5.22 10.70
C ALA A 39 -7.68 -4.76 9.76
N GLN A 40 -6.94 -3.73 10.14
CA GLN A 40 -5.80 -3.23 9.40
C GLN A 40 -4.73 -2.73 10.36
N GLN A 41 -3.60 -3.44 10.42
CA GLN A 41 -2.41 -3.03 11.15
C GLN A 41 -1.17 -3.59 10.46
N SER A 42 -0.09 -2.81 10.43
CA SER A 42 1.20 -3.27 9.96
C SER A 42 1.92 -4.13 11.01
N VAL A 43 2.89 -4.92 10.56
CA VAL A 43 3.77 -5.69 11.45
C VAL A 43 4.40 -4.77 12.50
N ARG A 44 4.98 -3.64 12.07
CA ARG A 44 5.58 -2.63 12.95
C ARG A 44 4.60 -2.05 13.99
N GLU A 45 3.35 -1.80 13.60
CA GLU A 45 2.34 -1.30 14.53
C GLU A 45 1.90 -2.36 15.54
N ASN A 46 1.83 -3.61 15.12
CA ASN A 46 1.56 -4.73 16.02
C ASN A 46 2.66 -4.89 17.07
N GLU A 47 3.91 -4.83 16.67
CA GLU A 47 5.06 -4.87 17.58
C GLU A 47 5.02 -3.72 18.59
N ARG A 48 4.79 -2.48 18.13
CA ARG A 48 4.72 -1.28 18.98
C ARG A 48 3.54 -1.31 19.97
N THR A 49 2.44 -1.95 19.61
CA THR A 49 1.25 -2.05 20.47
C THR A 49 1.19 -3.35 21.27
N GLY A 50 2.14 -4.28 21.04
CA GLY A 50 2.18 -5.58 21.68
C GLY A 50 1.00 -6.49 21.32
N ARG A 51 0.41 -6.30 20.12
CA ARG A 51 -0.73 -7.07 19.62
C ARG A 51 -0.31 -8.09 18.57
N THR A 52 -0.96 -9.22 18.57
CA THR A 52 -0.82 -10.24 17.51
C THR A 52 -1.81 -9.97 16.37
N PRO A 53 -1.56 -10.49 15.14
CA PRO A 53 -2.53 -10.44 14.06
C PRO A 53 -3.92 -10.98 14.46
N GLN A 54 -3.97 -12.07 15.23
CA GLN A 54 -5.22 -12.64 15.72
C GLN A 54 -5.98 -11.66 16.64
N GLN A 55 -5.30 -10.99 17.56
CA GLN A 55 -5.93 -10.02 18.45
C GLN A 55 -6.52 -8.83 17.67
N VAL A 56 -5.81 -8.32 16.67
CA VAL A 56 -6.33 -7.23 15.81
C VAL A 56 -7.61 -7.66 15.09
N LEU A 57 -7.62 -8.89 14.57
CA LEU A 57 -8.80 -9.44 13.89
C LEU A 57 -9.97 -9.67 14.86
N ASP A 58 -9.70 -10.18 16.06
CA ASP A 58 -10.71 -10.41 17.09
C ASP A 58 -11.32 -9.09 17.57
N ASP A 59 -10.51 -8.06 17.79
CA ASP A 59 -10.97 -6.73 18.18
C ASP A 59 -11.89 -6.10 17.12
N ALA A 60 -11.52 -6.22 15.84
CA ALA A 60 -12.36 -5.78 14.73
C ALA A 60 -13.69 -6.57 14.70
N MET A 61 -13.62 -7.89 14.86
CA MET A 61 -14.80 -8.78 14.88
C MET A 61 -15.74 -8.41 16.04
N TRP A 62 -15.22 -8.12 17.23
CA TRP A 62 -16.04 -7.68 18.37
C TRP A 62 -16.71 -6.32 18.11
N GLY A 63 -16.01 -5.37 17.48
CA GLY A 63 -16.61 -4.12 17.05
C GLY A 63 -17.72 -4.31 16.02
N VAL A 64 -17.52 -5.21 15.05
CA VAL A 64 -18.53 -5.62 14.06
C VAL A 64 -19.75 -6.24 14.73
N PHE A 65 -19.55 -7.12 15.69
CA PHE A 65 -20.63 -7.75 16.45
C PHE A 65 -21.40 -6.71 17.30
N GLN A 66 -20.68 -5.84 18.03
CA GLN A 66 -21.26 -4.79 18.86
C GLN A 66 -22.19 -3.86 18.07
N GLU A 67 -21.78 -3.47 16.87
CA GLU A 67 -22.56 -2.56 16.02
C GLU A 67 -23.62 -3.28 15.17
N GLY A 68 -23.69 -4.59 15.21
CA GLY A 68 -24.62 -5.39 14.40
C GLY A 68 -24.37 -5.21 12.89
N TRP A 69 -23.11 -5.01 12.47
CA TRP A 69 -22.74 -4.89 11.06
C TRP A 69 -22.86 -6.23 10.35
N ARG A 70 -23.51 -6.26 9.17
CA ARG A 70 -23.79 -7.51 8.42
C ARG A 70 -23.40 -7.46 6.94
N GLU A 71 -22.84 -6.34 6.48
CA GLU A 71 -22.57 -6.08 5.06
C GLU A 71 -21.19 -6.60 4.60
N GLY A 72 -20.48 -7.30 5.47
CA GLY A 72 -19.13 -7.78 5.19
C GLY A 72 -18.05 -6.74 5.51
N TYR A 73 -16.82 -7.20 5.63
CA TYR A 73 -15.63 -6.38 5.84
C TYR A 73 -14.38 -7.14 5.44
N GLY A 74 -13.33 -6.43 5.05
CA GLY A 74 -12.01 -7.01 4.77
C GLY A 74 -11.09 -7.00 5.99
N ALA A 75 -10.02 -7.78 5.89
CA ALA A 75 -8.92 -7.77 6.85
C ALA A 75 -7.60 -7.65 6.08
N ASP A 76 -6.86 -6.58 6.31
CA ASP A 76 -5.61 -6.23 5.63
C ASP A 76 -4.41 -6.48 6.53
N ALA A 77 -3.59 -7.43 6.10
CA ALA A 77 -2.25 -7.66 6.61
C ALA A 77 -1.32 -6.62 5.97
N ASP A 78 -1.14 -5.51 6.67
CA ASP A 78 -0.54 -4.31 6.13
C ASP A 78 1.00 -4.34 6.18
N HIS A 79 1.65 -4.09 5.05
CA HIS A 79 3.12 -4.02 4.89
C HIS A 79 3.89 -5.26 5.35
N LEU A 80 3.61 -6.41 4.72
CA LEU A 80 4.37 -7.65 4.95
C LEU A 80 5.67 -7.67 4.15
N LYS A 81 6.78 -7.92 4.81
CA LYS A 81 8.12 -7.90 4.22
C LYS A 81 8.72 -9.29 4.05
N THR A 82 8.27 -10.26 4.84
CA THR A 82 8.83 -11.61 4.88
C THR A 82 7.77 -12.70 4.72
N THR A 83 8.20 -13.89 4.33
CA THR A 83 7.30 -15.05 4.27
C THR A 83 6.78 -15.46 5.65
N ALA A 84 7.53 -15.21 6.72
CA ALA A 84 7.08 -15.44 8.09
C ALA A 84 5.92 -14.52 8.48
N ASP A 85 5.92 -13.28 8.00
CA ASP A 85 4.79 -12.37 8.18
C ASP A 85 3.54 -12.93 7.49
N ILE A 86 3.68 -13.42 6.24
CA ILE A 86 2.57 -14.08 5.52
C ILE A 86 2.01 -15.23 6.35
N ASP A 87 2.85 -16.11 6.87
CA ASP A 87 2.43 -17.27 7.67
C ASP A 87 1.62 -16.84 8.90
N ALA A 88 2.06 -15.80 9.61
CA ALA A 88 1.41 -15.29 10.80
C ALA A 88 0.00 -14.72 10.50
N PHE A 89 -0.10 -13.88 9.48
CA PHE A 89 -1.37 -13.23 9.12
C PHE A 89 -2.34 -14.19 8.41
N ALA A 90 -1.84 -15.06 7.54
CA ALA A 90 -2.64 -16.09 6.88
C ALA A 90 -3.24 -17.08 7.89
N SER A 91 -2.48 -17.47 8.93
CA SER A 91 -2.99 -18.36 9.99
C SER A 91 -4.08 -17.68 10.84
N ALA A 92 -4.00 -16.37 11.05
CA ALA A 92 -5.04 -15.60 11.74
C ALA A 92 -6.33 -15.44 10.92
N GLY A 93 -6.27 -15.56 9.58
CA GLY A 93 -7.44 -15.50 8.70
C GLY A 93 -7.63 -14.19 7.96
N TYR A 94 -6.55 -13.45 7.73
CA TYR A 94 -6.56 -12.26 6.86
C TYR A 94 -6.83 -12.63 5.41
N THR A 95 -7.52 -11.74 4.71
CA THR A 95 -7.97 -11.95 3.32
C THR A 95 -7.37 -10.96 2.32
N PHE A 96 -6.85 -9.84 2.77
CA PHE A 96 -6.16 -8.84 1.97
C PHE A 96 -4.72 -8.75 2.47
N ILE A 97 -3.75 -8.90 1.57
CA ILE A 97 -2.34 -9.04 1.92
C ILE A 97 -1.53 -7.98 1.18
N THR A 98 -0.98 -7.02 1.90
CA THR A 98 -0.12 -5.98 1.33
C THR A 98 1.33 -6.42 1.42
N ILE A 99 1.93 -6.69 0.28
CA ILE A 99 3.37 -6.97 0.17
C ILE A 99 4.11 -5.63 0.08
N ASP A 100 5.10 -5.45 0.96
CA ASP A 100 5.99 -4.29 0.99
C ASP A 100 7.42 -4.72 0.62
N PRO A 101 7.80 -4.56 -0.64
CA PRO A 101 9.16 -4.85 -1.12
C PRO A 101 10.10 -3.63 -1.00
N GLY A 102 9.81 -2.63 -0.17
CA GLY A 102 10.55 -1.37 -0.09
C GLY A 102 12.06 -1.54 0.15
N GLU A 103 12.48 -2.55 0.94
CA GLU A 103 13.90 -2.85 1.19
C GLU A 103 14.66 -3.34 -0.08
N HIS A 104 13.95 -3.66 -1.14
CA HIS A 104 14.50 -4.12 -2.42
C HIS A 104 14.55 -3.03 -3.49
N VAL A 105 14.11 -1.82 -3.19
CA VAL A 105 14.19 -0.66 -4.09
C VAL A 105 15.63 -0.15 -4.15
N ASP A 106 16.13 0.13 -5.34
CA ASP A 106 17.43 0.78 -5.54
C ASP A 106 17.21 2.25 -5.93
N ASP A 107 16.96 3.11 -4.93
CA ASP A 107 16.78 4.55 -5.15
C ASP A 107 18.03 5.22 -5.76
N GLY A 108 19.21 4.64 -5.59
CA GLY A 108 20.43 5.09 -6.25
C GLY A 108 20.36 5.05 -7.78
N ALA A 109 19.41 4.31 -8.36
CA ALA A 109 19.16 4.34 -9.80
C ALA A 109 18.75 5.71 -10.33
N ASN A 110 18.12 6.55 -9.50
CA ASN A 110 17.62 7.88 -9.91
C ASN A 110 18.76 8.81 -10.37
N THR A 111 19.93 8.72 -9.72
CA THR A 111 21.08 9.60 -9.95
C THR A 111 22.29 8.89 -10.56
N ALA A 112 22.21 7.57 -10.76
CA ALA A 112 23.33 6.78 -11.31
C ALA A 112 23.68 7.15 -12.75
N SER A 113 24.99 7.13 -13.06
CA SER A 113 25.46 7.33 -14.44
C SER A 113 25.04 6.16 -15.35
N PRO A 114 25.03 6.33 -16.67
CA PRO A 114 24.69 5.26 -17.61
C PRO A 114 25.55 3.99 -17.45
N GLU A 115 26.83 4.15 -17.11
CA GLU A 115 27.76 3.04 -16.89
C GLU A 115 27.38 2.25 -15.65
N VAL A 116 27.10 2.93 -14.55
CA VAL A 116 26.65 2.30 -13.30
C VAL A 116 25.28 1.63 -13.49
N LEU A 117 24.36 2.28 -14.19
CA LEU A 117 23.06 1.66 -14.52
C LEU A 117 23.22 0.40 -15.35
N LYS A 118 24.12 0.40 -16.34
CA LYS A 118 24.38 -0.78 -17.16
C LYS A 118 24.92 -1.94 -16.30
N GLU A 119 25.92 -1.69 -15.45
CA GLU A 119 26.45 -2.69 -14.54
C GLU A 119 25.38 -3.25 -13.60
N LYS A 120 24.61 -2.38 -12.95
CA LYS A 120 23.51 -2.79 -12.06
C LYS A 120 22.43 -3.59 -12.81
N PHE A 121 22.09 -3.20 -14.04
CA PHE A 121 21.12 -3.88 -14.88
C PHE A 121 21.59 -5.30 -15.24
N GLU A 122 22.85 -5.47 -15.64
CA GLU A 122 23.44 -6.79 -15.95
C GLU A 122 23.42 -7.71 -14.71
N ASN A 123 23.53 -7.15 -13.49
CA ASN A 123 23.55 -7.85 -12.21
C ASN A 123 22.16 -7.99 -11.54
N LEU A 124 21.06 -7.73 -12.24
CA LEU A 124 19.73 -8.03 -11.72
C LEU A 124 19.51 -9.54 -11.57
N PRO A 125 18.59 -9.99 -10.71
CA PRO A 125 18.34 -11.41 -10.48
C PRO A 125 17.55 -12.05 -11.64
N TRP A 126 18.09 -12.04 -12.84
CA TRP A 126 17.41 -12.46 -14.09
C TRP A 126 16.82 -13.87 -14.02
N GLN A 127 17.48 -14.78 -13.31
CA GLN A 127 16.95 -16.12 -13.10
C GLN A 127 15.63 -16.09 -12.31
N LYS A 128 15.51 -15.25 -11.26
CA LYS A 128 14.28 -15.08 -10.50
C LYS A 128 13.22 -14.32 -11.30
N LEU A 129 13.64 -13.38 -12.12
CA LEU A 129 12.76 -12.65 -13.04
C LEU A 129 12.31 -13.50 -14.23
N GLU A 130 12.82 -14.71 -14.40
CA GLU A 130 12.44 -15.65 -15.48
C GLU A 130 12.52 -15.02 -16.88
N THR A 131 13.56 -14.21 -17.09
CA THR A 131 13.81 -13.51 -18.36
C THR A 131 15.31 -13.21 -18.51
N LYS A 132 15.69 -12.59 -19.62
CA LYS A 132 17.04 -12.11 -19.89
C LYS A 132 17.03 -10.60 -20.15
N PRO A 133 18.20 -9.92 -19.99
CA PRO A 133 18.31 -8.49 -20.28
C PRO A 133 17.79 -8.11 -21.66
N GLU A 134 18.18 -8.87 -22.67
CA GLU A 134 17.83 -8.61 -24.07
C GLU A 134 16.32 -8.79 -24.31
N ASP A 135 15.71 -9.81 -23.68
CA ASP A 135 14.28 -10.11 -23.84
C ASP A 135 13.43 -8.97 -23.24
N LEU A 136 13.82 -8.46 -22.06
CA LEU A 136 13.16 -7.30 -21.45
C LEU A 136 13.26 -6.06 -22.34
N ILE A 137 14.47 -5.76 -22.85
CA ILE A 137 14.68 -4.62 -23.74
C ILE A 137 13.82 -4.75 -24.99
N ASN A 138 13.84 -5.91 -25.64
CA ASN A 138 13.06 -6.16 -26.87
C ASN A 138 11.53 -6.09 -26.60
N ALA A 139 11.11 -6.48 -25.41
CA ALA A 139 9.71 -6.47 -25.03
C ALA A 139 9.17 -5.07 -24.74
N MET A 140 9.96 -4.16 -24.17
CA MET A 140 9.45 -2.92 -23.59
C MET A 140 10.11 -1.64 -24.13
N ALA A 141 11.40 -1.68 -24.54
CA ALA A 141 12.10 -0.46 -24.97
C ALA A 141 11.56 0.08 -26.29
N GLU A 142 11.63 1.42 -26.44
CA GLU A 142 11.21 2.16 -27.63
C GLU A 142 9.74 1.89 -28.03
N ARG A 143 8.89 1.47 -27.07
CA ARG A 143 7.46 1.25 -27.28
C ARG A 143 6.65 2.44 -26.84
N VAL A 144 5.54 2.66 -27.53
CA VAL A 144 4.49 3.59 -27.14
C VAL A 144 3.33 2.77 -26.57
N TYR A 145 3.01 3.03 -25.32
CA TYR A 145 1.85 2.46 -24.64
C TYR A 145 0.67 3.41 -24.78
N HIS A 146 -0.40 2.93 -25.37
CA HIS A 146 -1.66 3.67 -25.45
C HIS A 146 -2.50 3.31 -24.24
N LEU A 147 -2.67 4.26 -23.32
CA LEU A 147 -3.30 4.10 -22.02
C LEU A 147 -4.52 5.03 -21.95
N ASP A 148 -5.69 4.54 -22.29
CA ASP A 148 -6.91 5.34 -22.41
C ASP A 148 -6.70 6.61 -23.27
N ASP A 149 -6.75 7.80 -22.66
CA ASP A 149 -6.61 9.10 -23.30
C ASP A 149 -5.17 9.62 -23.34
N ILE A 150 -4.20 8.86 -22.83
CA ILE A 150 -2.79 9.24 -22.84
C ILE A 150 -1.91 8.22 -23.57
N SER A 151 -0.75 8.67 -24.02
CA SER A 151 0.29 7.81 -24.57
C SER A 151 1.59 8.00 -23.80
N ALA A 152 2.26 6.90 -23.50
CA ALA A 152 3.54 6.89 -22.80
C ALA A 152 4.60 6.22 -23.69
N SER A 153 5.67 6.94 -23.97
CA SER A 153 6.84 6.38 -24.64
C SER A 153 7.85 5.91 -23.59
N VAL A 154 8.29 4.68 -23.70
CA VAL A 154 9.30 4.08 -22.80
C VAL A 154 10.62 4.02 -23.54
N SER A 155 11.52 4.97 -23.25
CA SER A 155 12.87 4.94 -23.81
C SER A 155 13.69 3.78 -23.23
N ARG A 156 14.71 3.32 -23.98
CA ARG A 156 15.64 2.30 -23.48
C ARG A 156 16.32 2.74 -22.17
N ALA A 157 16.69 4.01 -22.06
CA ALA A 157 17.37 4.55 -20.87
C ALA A 157 16.45 4.54 -19.65
N ASP A 158 15.20 4.99 -19.81
CA ASP A 158 14.21 5.00 -18.73
C ASP A 158 13.82 3.58 -18.30
N LEU A 159 13.71 2.65 -19.26
CA LEU A 159 13.46 1.25 -18.96
C LEU A 159 14.58 0.62 -18.13
N ILE A 160 15.84 0.84 -18.50
CA ILE A 160 16.99 0.32 -17.74
C ILE A 160 16.98 0.90 -16.33
N ARG A 161 16.72 2.20 -16.17
CA ARG A 161 16.61 2.87 -14.87
C ARG A 161 15.48 2.28 -14.03
N ALA A 162 14.29 2.11 -14.59
CA ALA A 162 13.15 1.49 -13.93
C ALA A 162 13.45 0.04 -13.51
N ALA A 163 14.08 -0.74 -14.39
CA ALA A 163 14.46 -2.11 -14.09
C ALA A 163 15.52 -2.18 -12.98
N VAL A 164 16.50 -1.30 -12.97
CA VAL A 164 17.51 -1.23 -11.88
C VAL A 164 16.83 -0.89 -10.55
N LYS A 165 15.95 0.11 -10.55
CA LYS A 165 15.25 0.55 -9.35
C LYS A 165 14.32 -0.53 -8.79
N TYR A 166 13.55 -1.21 -9.66
CA TYR A 166 12.46 -2.09 -9.24
C TYR A 166 12.63 -3.58 -9.61
N GLY A 167 13.69 -3.99 -10.27
CA GLY A 167 13.87 -5.39 -10.67
C GLY A 167 13.93 -6.35 -9.47
N ARG A 168 14.61 -5.96 -8.40
CA ARG A 168 14.62 -6.74 -7.15
C ARG A 168 13.28 -6.71 -6.42
N VAL A 169 12.55 -5.60 -6.51
CA VAL A 169 11.17 -5.45 -6.01
C VAL A 169 10.25 -6.47 -6.67
N VAL A 170 10.28 -6.57 -8.00
CA VAL A 170 9.50 -7.55 -8.77
C VAL A 170 9.86 -8.99 -8.37
N ALA A 171 11.16 -9.29 -8.28
CA ALA A 171 11.63 -10.62 -7.88
C ALA A 171 11.17 -11.00 -6.46
N HIS A 172 11.26 -10.08 -5.50
CA HIS A 172 10.80 -10.29 -4.14
C HIS A 172 9.27 -10.46 -4.08
N THR A 173 8.53 -9.59 -4.76
CA THR A 173 7.07 -9.69 -4.84
C THR A 173 6.63 -11.05 -5.41
N LEU A 174 7.32 -11.56 -6.41
CA LEU A 174 7.06 -12.90 -6.96
C LEU A 174 7.31 -14.01 -5.94
N ASP A 175 8.43 -13.95 -5.21
CA ASP A 175 8.74 -14.92 -4.16
C ASP A 175 7.65 -14.91 -3.06
N MET A 176 7.23 -13.72 -2.62
CA MET A 176 6.15 -13.53 -1.63
C MET A 176 4.81 -14.04 -2.16
N TYR A 177 4.44 -13.71 -3.40
CA TYR A 177 3.19 -14.16 -4.03
C TYR A 177 3.14 -15.69 -4.13
N ARG A 178 4.22 -16.33 -4.55
CA ARG A 178 4.31 -17.79 -4.63
C ARG A 178 4.21 -18.46 -3.26
N HIS A 179 4.80 -17.85 -2.24
CA HIS A 179 4.66 -18.32 -0.87
C HIS A 179 3.21 -18.15 -0.38
N LEU A 180 2.63 -16.98 -0.57
CA LEU A 180 1.24 -16.68 -0.22
C LEU A 180 0.27 -17.66 -0.86
N THR A 181 0.36 -17.88 -2.17
CA THR A 181 -0.48 -18.84 -2.90
C THR A 181 -0.41 -20.24 -2.30
N ARG A 182 0.78 -20.68 -1.92
CA ARG A 182 0.99 -22.00 -1.29
C ARG A 182 0.38 -22.07 0.11
N VAL A 183 0.57 -21.05 0.94
CA VAL A 183 0.07 -21.00 2.32
C VAL A 183 -1.45 -20.85 2.36
N MET A 184 -2.01 -20.04 1.47
CA MET A 184 -3.46 -19.86 1.37
C MET A 184 -4.15 -21.09 0.76
N SER A 185 -3.45 -21.87 -0.09
CA SER A 185 -3.99 -23.09 -0.73
C SER A 185 -5.33 -22.80 -1.45
N GLU A 186 -6.44 -23.35 -0.94
CA GLU A 186 -7.78 -23.14 -1.49
C GLU A 186 -8.51 -21.94 -0.88
N ARG A 187 -7.93 -21.27 0.11
CA ARG A 187 -8.53 -20.08 0.71
C ARG A 187 -8.34 -18.88 -0.21
N PRO A 188 -9.42 -18.20 -0.61
CA PRO A 188 -9.30 -17.05 -1.48
C PRO A 188 -8.64 -15.87 -0.73
N PHE A 189 -7.84 -15.10 -1.44
CA PHE A 189 -7.17 -13.89 -0.95
C PHE A 189 -7.10 -12.82 -2.02
N GLU A 190 -6.83 -11.62 -1.59
CA GLU A 190 -6.50 -10.46 -2.41
C GLU A 190 -5.11 -9.96 -2.05
N MET A 191 -4.37 -9.46 -3.03
CA MET A 191 -3.04 -8.92 -2.81
C MET A 191 -2.95 -7.47 -3.24
N GLU A 192 -2.22 -6.68 -2.46
CA GLU A 192 -1.74 -5.36 -2.81
C GLU A 192 -0.21 -5.37 -2.89
N VAL A 193 0.34 -4.59 -3.82
CA VAL A 193 1.78 -4.32 -3.90
C VAL A 193 2.02 -2.87 -3.52
N SER A 194 2.88 -2.63 -2.52
CA SER A 194 3.24 -1.31 -2.04
C SER A 194 4.66 -0.94 -2.47
N VAL A 195 4.79 0.15 -3.21
CA VAL A 195 6.10 0.73 -3.60
C VAL A 195 6.14 2.22 -3.26
N ASP A 196 5.39 2.64 -2.23
CA ASP A 196 5.26 4.05 -1.84
C ASP A 196 6.35 4.51 -0.86
N GLU A 197 7.01 3.60 -0.15
CA GLU A 197 8.13 3.93 0.74
C GLU A 197 9.46 4.02 -0.04
N THR A 198 9.57 5.00 -0.97
CA THR A 198 10.75 5.31 -1.79
C THR A 198 11.16 6.77 -1.65
N GLU A 199 12.42 7.11 -1.97
CA GLU A 199 12.92 8.48 -1.87
C GLU A 199 12.32 9.42 -2.92
N SER A 200 11.96 8.88 -4.09
CA SER A 200 11.39 9.65 -5.20
C SER A 200 10.04 9.12 -5.64
N GLU A 201 9.27 9.99 -6.28
CA GLU A 201 7.99 9.63 -6.90
C GLU A 201 8.15 8.48 -7.90
N THR A 202 7.15 7.63 -7.99
CA THR A 202 7.09 6.58 -9.02
C THR A 202 6.77 7.22 -10.36
N THR A 203 7.68 7.15 -11.31
CA THR A 203 7.44 7.65 -12.67
C THR A 203 6.46 6.77 -13.43
N LEU A 204 5.91 7.30 -14.54
CA LEU A 204 5.00 6.53 -15.39
C LEU A 204 5.69 5.28 -15.98
N THR A 205 6.95 5.41 -16.41
CA THR A 205 7.74 4.28 -16.93
C THR A 205 7.98 3.22 -15.86
N GLU A 206 8.29 3.63 -14.64
CA GLU A 206 8.46 2.71 -13.50
C GLU A 206 7.16 1.96 -13.18
N HIS A 207 6.01 2.66 -13.18
CA HIS A 207 4.72 2.01 -12.97
C HIS A 207 4.41 0.99 -14.09
N ILE A 208 4.61 1.38 -15.36
CA ILE A 208 4.44 0.46 -16.51
C ILE A 208 5.37 -0.75 -16.38
N TYR A 209 6.64 -0.54 -15.99
CA TYR A 209 7.59 -1.64 -15.79
C TYR A 209 7.12 -2.61 -14.72
N ILE A 210 6.76 -2.12 -13.53
CA ILE A 210 6.32 -2.95 -12.41
C ILE A 210 5.12 -3.82 -12.83
N VAL A 211 4.07 -3.22 -13.38
CA VAL A 211 2.85 -3.97 -13.68
C VAL A 211 3.02 -4.90 -14.88
N SER A 212 3.86 -4.54 -15.85
CA SER A 212 4.17 -5.42 -16.99
C SER A 212 4.89 -6.67 -16.54
N GLU A 213 5.90 -6.53 -15.69
CA GLU A 213 6.68 -7.66 -15.19
C GLU A 213 5.87 -8.53 -14.21
N LEU A 214 5.12 -7.94 -13.29
CA LEU A 214 4.22 -8.70 -12.42
C LEU A 214 3.20 -9.52 -13.23
N LYS A 215 2.59 -8.90 -14.25
CA LYS A 215 1.64 -9.59 -15.13
C LYS A 215 2.30 -10.70 -15.95
N ARG A 216 3.49 -10.46 -16.50
CA ARG A 216 4.26 -11.47 -17.23
C ARG A 216 4.59 -12.68 -16.35
N LEU A 217 4.88 -12.45 -15.08
CA LEU A 217 5.24 -13.49 -14.10
C LEU A 217 4.00 -14.19 -13.48
N GLY A 218 2.78 -13.83 -13.91
CA GLY A 218 1.54 -14.43 -13.42
C GLY A 218 1.18 -14.05 -12.00
N VAL A 219 1.70 -12.92 -11.50
CA VAL A 219 1.28 -12.36 -10.21
C VAL A 219 -0.09 -11.70 -10.39
N GLU A 220 -1.02 -11.99 -9.48
CA GLU A 220 -2.34 -11.39 -9.43
C GLU A 220 -2.44 -10.41 -8.25
N TRP A 221 -2.93 -9.21 -8.50
CA TRP A 221 -3.14 -8.18 -7.48
C TRP A 221 -4.43 -7.41 -7.75
N VAL A 222 -5.02 -6.86 -6.69
CA VAL A 222 -6.24 -6.04 -6.77
C VAL A 222 -5.97 -4.56 -6.48
N SER A 223 -4.79 -4.24 -5.96
CA SER A 223 -4.41 -2.89 -5.55
C SER A 223 -2.89 -2.68 -5.68
N LEU A 224 -2.48 -1.47 -6.03
CA LEU A 224 -1.07 -1.06 -6.08
C LEU A 224 -0.92 0.35 -5.51
N ALA A 225 0.08 0.55 -4.66
CA ALA A 225 0.43 1.84 -4.06
C ALA A 225 1.76 2.35 -4.63
N PRO A 226 1.77 3.21 -5.65
CA PRO A 226 2.97 3.93 -6.05
C PRO A 226 3.26 5.10 -5.11
N ARG A 227 4.49 5.62 -5.12
CA ARG A 227 4.81 6.90 -4.48
C ARG A 227 4.29 8.03 -5.36
N TYR A 228 3.26 8.71 -4.86
CA TYR A 228 2.69 9.89 -5.55
C TYR A 228 3.49 11.15 -5.28
N VAL A 229 3.26 12.17 -6.12
CA VAL A 229 3.80 13.52 -5.94
C VAL A 229 3.28 14.15 -4.65
N GLY A 230 4.13 14.92 -3.96
CA GLY A 230 3.81 15.59 -2.70
C GLY A 230 4.02 14.73 -1.47
N ASP A 231 3.65 15.26 -0.30
CA ASP A 231 3.91 14.63 0.98
C ASP A 231 2.63 14.12 1.66
N PHE A 232 2.71 12.89 2.18
CA PHE A 232 1.62 12.17 2.82
C PHE A 232 1.93 11.96 4.31
N GLU A 233 2.00 13.06 5.07
CA GLU A 233 2.20 12.98 6.51
C GLU A 233 0.92 12.52 7.23
N LYS A 234 1.09 11.77 8.32
CA LYS A 234 -0.04 11.22 9.09
C LYS A 234 -0.76 12.31 9.87
N GLY A 235 -2.08 12.33 9.80
CA GLY A 235 -2.93 13.21 10.61
C GLY A 235 -3.06 14.65 10.12
N VAL A 236 -2.57 14.96 8.91
CA VAL A 236 -2.73 16.26 8.24
C VAL A 236 -3.18 16.07 6.80
N ASP A 237 -3.75 17.10 6.19
CA ASP A 237 -4.14 17.04 4.78
C ASP A 237 -2.93 16.95 3.87
N TYR A 238 -3.14 16.64 2.59
CA TYR A 238 -2.12 16.56 1.56
C TYR A 238 -1.26 17.84 1.52
N ILE A 239 0.05 17.65 1.42
CA ILE A 239 1.03 18.74 1.34
C ILE A 239 1.63 18.71 -0.06
N GLY A 240 1.26 19.67 -0.90
CA GLY A 240 1.73 19.78 -2.28
C GLY A 240 0.77 20.57 -3.15
N ASP A 241 1.13 20.67 -4.43
CA ASP A 241 0.29 21.31 -5.43
C ASP A 241 -0.79 20.33 -5.94
N LEU A 242 -2.07 20.72 -5.83
CA LEU A 242 -3.19 19.85 -6.20
C LEU A 242 -3.30 19.59 -7.70
N GLU A 243 -2.88 20.52 -8.56
CA GLU A 243 -2.91 20.30 -10.00
C GLU A 243 -1.80 19.34 -10.42
N SER A 244 -0.60 19.47 -9.84
CA SER A 244 0.48 18.50 -10.02
C SER A 244 0.08 17.10 -9.56
N PHE A 245 -0.61 16.99 -8.41
CA PHE A 245 -1.17 15.74 -7.95
C PHE A 245 -2.20 15.18 -8.95
N ARG A 246 -3.14 16.00 -9.40
CA ARG A 246 -4.17 15.60 -10.39
C ARG A 246 -3.54 15.04 -11.65
N ASP A 247 -2.56 15.75 -12.21
CA ASP A 247 -1.89 15.36 -13.45
C ASP A 247 -1.08 14.06 -13.30
N SER A 248 -0.34 13.92 -12.21
CA SER A 248 0.41 12.71 -11.89
C SER A 248 -0.54 11.53 -11.66
N PHE A 249 -1.55 11.72 -10.80
CA PHE A 249 -2.50 10.67 -10.45
C PHE A 249 -3.33 10.20 -11.66
N LYS A 250 -3.72 11.10 -12.56
CA LYS A 250 -4.40 10.78 -13.81
C LYS A 250 -3.60 9.77 -14.65
N ARG A 251 -2.28 9.94 -14.74
CA ARG A 251 -1.39 9.04 -15.49
C ARG A 251 -1.32 7.66 -14.85
N HIS A 252 -1.19 7.59 -13.53
CA HIS A 252 -1.24 6.33 -12.79
C HIS A 252 -2.59 5.63 -12.94
N ALA A 253 -3.70 6.37 -12.92
CA ALA A 253 -5.04 5.84 -13.12
C ALA A 253 -5.21 5.22 -14.51
N ALA A 254 -4.64 5.85 -15.56
CA ALA A 254 -4.65 5.29 -16.91
C ALA A 254 -3.88 3.97 -17.01
N VAL A 255 -2.72 3.84 -16.34
CA VAL A 255 -1.98 2.57 -16.24
C VAL A 255 -2.84 1.52 -15.53
N ALA A 256 -3.43 1.88 -14.38
CA ALA A 256 -4.24 0.95 -13.59
C ALA A 256 -5.43 0.39 -14.37
N ARG A 257 -6.09 1.20 -15.19
CA ARG A 257 -7.18 0.73 -16.06
C ARG A 257 -6.69 -0.14 -17.21
N SER A 258 -5.59 0.26 -17.85
CA SER A 258 -5.09 -0.44 -19.06
C SER A 258 -4.43 -1.78 -18.75
N PHE A 259 -3.74 -1.92 -17.63
CA PHE A 259 -3.08 -3.16 -17.22
C PHE A 259 -3.92 -4.04 -16.29
N GLY A 260 -4.98 -3.47 -15.68
CA GLY A 260 -5.85 -4.14 -14.73
C GLY A 260 -7.21 -4.58 -15.28
N PRO A 261 -8.32 -4.20 -14.65
CA PRO A 261 -8.41 -3.12 -13.63
C PRO A 261 -7.91 -3.51 -12.24
N TYR A 262 -7.20 -2.60 -11.57
CA TYR A 262 -6.85 -2.68 -10.16
C TYR A 262 -7.00 -1.31 -9.48
N LYS A 263 -7.11 -1.30 -8.15
CA LYS A 263 -7.22 -0.06 -7.38
C LYS A 263 -5.87 0.64 -7.26
N LEU A 264 -5.88 1.96 -7.31
CA LEU A 264 -4.77 2.74 -6.80
C LEU A 264 -4.94 2.96 -5.30
N SER A 265 -3.90 2.64 -4.53
CA SER A 265 -3.93 2.77 -3.08
C SER A 265 -3.27 4.08 -2.63
N LEU A 266 -3.92 4.76 -1.70
CA LEU A 266 -3.41 5.94 -1.02
C LEU A 266 -2.94 5.53 0.37
N HIS A 267 -1.65 5.29 0.54
CA HIS A 267 -1.05 4.99 1.84
C HIS A 267 -0.85 6.28 2.64
N SER A 268 -0.74 6.17 3.98
CA SER A 268 -0.81 7.31 4.88
C SER A 268 -1.96 8.25 4.56
N GLY A 269 -3.06 7.66 4.08
CA GLY A 269 -4.18 8.37 3.47
C GLY A 269 -5.15 9.03 4.46
N SER A 270 -4.92 8.92 5.78
CA SER A 270 -5.74 9.60 6.79
C SER A 270 -5.72 11.11 6.59
N ASP A 271 -6.89 11.73 6.70
CA ASP A 271 -7.06 13.19 6.72
C ASP A 271 -6.67 13.92 5.40
N LYS A 272 -6.59 13.21 4.27
CA LYS A 272 -6.24 13.74 2.94
C LYS A 272 -7.47 14.25 2.18
N PHE A 273 -8.30 15.07 2.83
CA PHE A 273 -9.61 15.49 2.31
C PHE A 273 -9.53 16.23 0.98
N SER A 274 -8.47 16.97 0.72
CA SER A 274 -8.29 17.73 -0.52
C SER A 274 -8.13 16.85 -1.77
N ILE A 275 -7.56 15.63 -1.62
CA ILE A 275 -7.27 14.73 -2.75
C ILE A 275 -8.27 13.58 -2.90
N TYR A 276 -9.11 13.26 -1.91
CA TYR A 276 -10.08 12.18 -2.06
C TYR A 276 -11.05 12.35 -3.24
N PRO A 277 -11.62 13.56 -3.48
CA PRO A 277 -12.46 13.78 -4.66
C PRO A 277 -11.71 13.56 -5.96
N ILE A 278 -10.46 14.06 -6.05
CA ILE A 278 -9.61 13.93 -7.23
C ILE A 278 -9.33 12.44 -7.52
N ALA A 279 -8.90 11.69 -6.50
CA ALA A 279 -8.59 10.28 -6.65
C ALA A 279 -9.82 9.46 -7.06
N THR A 280 -10.98 9.74 -6.45
CA THR A 280 -12.23 9.02 -6.78
C THR A 280 -12.71 9.34 -8.20
N GLU A 281 -12.66 10.59 -8.63
CA GLU A 281 -13.03 11.03 -9.97
C GLU A 281 -12.15 10.36 -11.04
N LEU A 282 -10.83 10.48 -10.89
CA LEU A 282 -9.88 10.03 -11.92
C LEU A 282 -9.79 8.51 -12.05
N THR A 283 -10.11 7.76 -10.99
CA THR A 283 -10.12 6.29 -11.03
C THR A 283 -11.50 5.71 -11.34
N GLY A 284 -12.55 6.52 -11.37
CA GLY A 284 -13.92 6.02 -11.42
C GLY A 284 -14.29 5.17 -10.19
N GLY A 285 -13.61 5.42 -9.06
CA GLY A 285 -13.81 4.68 -7.83
C GLY A 285 -12.90 3.47 -7.62
N LEU A 286 -11.99 3.15 -8.55
CA LEU A 286 -10.96 2.13 -8.38
C LEU A 286 -9.85 2.67 -7.45
N VAL A 287 -10.19 2.89 -6.20
CA VAL A 287 -9.29 3.47 -5.19
C VAL A 287 -9.42 2.72 -3.87
N HIS A 288 -8.28 2.52 -3.24
CA HIS A 288 -8.18 2.03 -1.87
C HIS A 288 -7.54 3.12 -0.99
N LEU A 289 -8.14 3.38 0.15
CA LEU A 289 -7.61 4.31 1.14
C LEU A 289 -7.07 3.52 2.33
N LYS A 290 -5.79 3.66 2.64
CA LYS A 290 -5.21 3.12 3.87
C LYS A 290 -5.06 4.22 4.92
N THR A 291 -5.69 4.00 6.08
CA THR A 291 -5.50 4.90 7.21
C THR A 291 -4.50 4.29 8.20
N ALA A 292 -3.63 5.13 8.72
CA ALA A 292 -2.55 4.70 9.62
C ALA A 292 -2.99 4.56 11.09
N GLY A 293 -4.27 4.35 11.35
CA GLY A 293 -4.81 4.25 12.70
C GLY A 293 -4.73 5.55 13.50
N THR A 294 -4.77 6.71 12.84
CA THR A 294 -4.76 8.05 13.48
C THR A 294 -5.97 8.29 14.38
N SER A 295 -6.95 7.41 14.39
CA SER A 295 -8.08 7.42 15.33
C SER A 295 -7.66 7.50 16.81
N TYR A 296 -6.45 7.06 17.18
CA TYR A 296 -5.94 7.24 18.54
C TYR A 296 -5.81 8.73 18.94
N LEU A 297 -5.66 9.64 17.98
CA LEU A 297 -5.64 11.08 18.24
C LEU A 297 -6.98 11.56 18.81
N GLU A 298 -8.10 10.97 18.40
CA GLU A 298 -9.42 11.27 18.97
C GLU A 298 -9.54 10.77 20.42
N ALA A 299 -8.92 9.64 20.75
CA ALA A 299 -8.80 9.20 22.14
C ALA A 299 -7.98 10.19 22.97
N LEU A 300 -6.84 10.68 22.46
CA LEU A 300 -6.03 11.71 23.12
C LEU A 300 -6.81 13.03 23.30
N ARG A 301 -7.58 13.45 22.28
CA ARG A 301 -8.46 14.63 22.37
C ARG A 301 -9.51 14.46 23.48
N THR A 302 -10.11 13.29 23.57
CA THR A 302 -11.05 12.96 24.64
C THR A 302 -10.38 12.98 26.01
N ILE A 303 -9.23 12.34 26.16
CA ILE A 303 -8.45 12.32 27.40
C ILE A 303 -8.05 13.74 27.83
N SER A 304 -7.60 14.58 26.88
CA SER A 304 -7.20 15.96 27.18
C SER A 304 -8.35 16.76 27.79
N ARG A 305 -9.59 16.48 27.36
CA ARG A 305 -10.79 17.18 27.82
C ARG A 305 -11.31 16.64 29.14
N PHE A 306 -11.34 15.32 29.32
CA PHE A 306 -12.03 14.69 30.47
C PHE A 306 -11.05 14.21 31.56
N ASN A 307 -9.76 14.03 31.25
CA ASN A 307 -8.73 13.67 32.21
C ASN A 307 -7.39 14.37 31.88
N PRO A 308 -7.29 15.71 32.07
CA PRO A 308 -6.08 16.45 31.73
C PRO A 308 -4.82 15.98 32.49
N ALA A 309 -4.98 15.36 33.65
CA ALA A 309 -3.86 14.81 34.42
C ALA A 309 -3.22 13.61 33.70
N LEU A 310 -4.04 12.69 33.18
CA LEU A 310 -3.59 11.57 32.38
C LEU A 310 -2.97 12.06 31.05
N PHE A 311 -3.60 13.01 30.38
CA PHE A 311 -3.07 13.59 29.14
C PHE A 311 -1.66 14.13 29.33
N ARG A 312 -1.43 14.91 30.41
CA ARG A 312 -0.06 15.43 30.72
C ARG A 312 0.96 14.32 30.98
N LYS A 313 0.56 13.20 31.61
CA LYS A 313 1.44 12.04 31.78
C LYS A 313 1.81 11.42 30.44
N ILE A 314 0.82 11.23 29.55
CA ILE A 314 1.06 10.69 28.19
C ILE A 314 2.01 11.58 27.40
N VAL A 315 1.79 12.91 27.42
CA VAL A 315 2.66 13.86 26.70
C VAL A 315 4.09 13.83 27.24
N ARG A 316 4.27 13.81 28.57
CA ARG A 316 5.64 13.72 29.16
C ARG A 316 6.33 12.43 28.73
N PHE A 317 5.67 11.30 28.83
CA PHE A 317 6.19 10.01 28.39
C PHE A 317 6.58 10.04 26.91
N ALA A 318 5.71 10.58 26.04
CA ALA A 318 6.01 10.70 24.61
C ALA A 318 7.23 11.61 24.34
N ILE A 319 7.40 12.71 25.09
CA ILE A 319 8.59 13.58 24.98
C ILE A 319 9.86 12.83 25.42
N GLU A 320 9.79 12.05 26.48
CA GLU A 320 10.93 11.27 26.99
C GLU A 320 11.35 10.18 25.99
N CYS A 321 10.39 9.52 25.31
CA CYS A 321 10.68 8.47 24.32
C CYS A 321 11.08 9.02 22.94
N TYR A 322 10.68 10.24 22.60
CA TYR A 322 10.82 10.82 21.25
C TYR A 322 12.24 10.78 20.67
N PRO A 323 13.34 11.08 21.43
CA PRO A 323 14.69 11.03 20.88
C PRO A 323 15.09 9.63 20.41
N GLN A 324 14.68 8.60 21.14
CA GLN A 324 14.95 7.20 20.81
C GLN A 324 14.07 6.74 19.62
N ASP A 325 12.78 7.02 19.69
CA ASP A 325 11.82 6.62 18.65
C ASP A 325 12.08 7.30 17.29
N ARG A 326 12.70 8.50 17.32
CA ARG A 326 13.09 9.20 16.09
C ARG A 326 14.34 8.62 15.44
N ALA A 327 15.17 7.92 16.20
CA ALA A 327 16.43 7.35 15.71
C ALA A 327 16.24 5.95 15.09
N THR A 328 15.09 5.35 15.30
CA THR A 328 14.66 4.06 14.73
C THR A 328 13.69 4.28 13.56
#